data_459dd5e9d73442bfcb9b984a3e288e26
#
_entry.id   459dd5e9d73442bfcb9b984a3e288e26
#
_cell.length_a   1.000
_cell.length_b   1.000
_cell.length_c   1.000
_cell.angle_alpha   90.00
_cell.angle_beta   90.00
_cell.angle_gamma   90.00
#
_symmetry.space_group_name_H-M   'P 1'
#
loop_
_entity.id
_entity.type
_entity.pdbx_description
1 polymer ?
#
loop_
_entity_poly.entity_id
_entity_poly.type
_entity_poly.pdbx_seq_one_letter_code
_entity_poly.pdbx_strand_id
1 'polypeptide(L)'
;MSVITNYASSPLAVCTVNGAGRNDFPDWNVTNDAPAKHVVSARVELVSGTGTIRFGWDSYHVLDKTGRLTAYPGQNIFPRITVITTGDAVWKVSHVIVASQAEYSQLTSKYRLGYFDGSTMPKD
;
A
#
# COMPACT_ATOMS: atom_id res chain seq x y z
N MET A 1 0.78 26.52 2.87
CA MET A 1 -0.12 25.50 2.30
C MET A 1 0.23 24.15 2.90
N SER A 2 -0.75 23.45 3.39
CA SER A 2 -0.56 22.08 3.89
C SER A 2 -0.66 21.09 2.75
N VAL A 3 0.03 19.97 2.87
CA VAL A 3 -0.01 18.89 1.88
C VAL A 3 -0.12 17.54 2.58
N ILE A 4 -0.69 16.57 1.86
CA ILE A 4 -0.61 15.16 2.23
C ILE A 4 0.56 14.59 1.44
N THR A 5 1.50 13.96 2.13
CA THR A 5 2.70 13.40 1.51
C THR A 5 2.56 11.89 1.34
N ASN A 6 2.96 11.40 0.18
CA ASN A 6 3.12 9.97 -0.06
C ASN A 6 4.59 9.62 0.15
N TYR A 7 4.87 8.84 1.19
CA TYR A 7 6.23 8.43 1.55
C TYR A 7 6.67 7.14 0.86
N ALA A 8 5.90 6.66 -0.13
CA ALA A 8 6.34 5.55 -0.98
C ALA A 8 7.31 6.07 -2.04
N SER A 9 8.43 5.36 -2.24
CA SER A 9 9.49 5.83 -3.13
C SER A 9 9.13 5.81 -4.62
N SER A 10 8.24 4.91 -5.03
CA SER A 10 7.84 4.78 -6.44
C SER A 10 6.33 4.54 -6.54
N PRO A 11 5.52 5.57 -6.24
CA PRO A 11 4.07 5.38 -6.11
C PRO A 11 3.36 4.96 -7.40
N LEU A 12 3.96 5.23 -8.55
CA LEU A 12 3.38 4.86 -9.85
C LEU A 12 3.84 3.48 -10.35
N ALA A 13 4.73 2.81 -9.63
CA ALA A 13 5.21 1.49 -10.03
C ALA A 13 4.07 0.46 -9.98
N VAL A 14 4.15 -0.52 -10.89
CA VAL A 14 3.19 -1.62 -10.97
C VAL A 14 3.97 -2.92 -10.89
N CYS A 15 3.55 -3.83 -10.01
CA CYS A 15 4.19 -5.12 -9.83
C CYS A 15 3.18 -6.25 -9.98
N THR A 16 3.60 -7.35 -10.61
CA THR A 16 2.80 -8.55 -10.75
C THR A 16 3.35 -9.63 -9.84
N VAL A 17 2.47 -10.27 -9.07
CA VAL A 17 2.80 -11.35 -8.15
C VAL A 17 2.09 -12.61 -8.63
N ASN A 18 2.85 -13.69 -8.84
CA ASN A 18 2.34 -14.95 -9.37
C ASN A 18 2.42 -16.05 -8.31
N GLY A 19 1.26 -16.60 -7.94
CA GLY A 19 1.18 -17.73 -7.03
C GLY A 19 1.49 -17.39 -5.58
N ALA A 20 1.69 -18.43 -4.77
CA ALA A 20 1.92 -18.31 -3.34
C ALA A 20 3.36 -17.91 -3.03
N GLY A 21 3.55 -17.08 -2.00
CA GLY A 21 4.86 -16.74 -1.51
C GLY A 21 4.98 -15.34 -0.94
N ARG A 22 6.21 -14.99 -0.61
CA ARG A 22 6.58 -13.67 -0.11
C ARG A 22 7.27 -12.90 -1.24
N ASN A 23 6.83 -11.67 -1.46
CA ASN A 23 7.40 -10.79 -2.48
C ASN A 23 7.78 -9.45 -1.86
N ASP A 24 9.07 -9.12 -1.92
CA ASP A 24 9.58 -7.81 -1.56
C ASP A 24 9.68 -6.99 -2.85
N PHE A 25 9.07 -5.82 -2.86
CA PHE A 25 9.08 -4.98 -4.06
C PHE A 25 10.30 -4.05 -4.03
N PRO A 26 11.30 -4.27 -4.89
CA PRO A 26 12.52 -3.46 -4.87
C PRO A 26 12.27 -2.00 -5.24
N ASP A 27 11.21 -1.73 -6.01
CA ASP A 27 10.86 -0.37 -6.42
C ASP A 27 10.01 0.37 -5.38
N TRP A 28 9.52 -0.32 -4.36
CA TRP A 28 8.67 0.28 -3.33
C TRP A 28 9.34 0.21 -1.98
N ASN A 29 9.76 1.38 -1.52
CA ASN A 29 10.32 1.55 -0.19
C ASN A 29 9.56 2.65 0.53
N VAL A 30 9.53 2.57 1.85
CA VAL A 30 9.07 3.67 2.69
C VAL A 30 10.27 4.58 2.90
N THR A 31 10.11 5.88 2.65
CA THR A 31 11.22 6.82 2.75
C THR A 31 11.62 7.05 4.21
N ASN A 32 12.86 7.51 4.43
CA ASN A 32 13.43 7.70 5.77
C ASN A 32 12.67 8.71 6.63
N ASP A 33 11.99 9.65 6.01
CA ASP A 33 11.25 10.70 6.71
C ASP A 33 9.79 10.34 6.99
N ALA A 34 9.39 9.10 6.70
CA ALA A 34 8.05 8.63 6.99
C ALA A 34 7.80 8.64 8.51
N PRO A 35 6.62 9.07 8.95
CA PRO A 35 6.29 9.06 10.38
C PRO A 35 6.22 7.63 10.91
N ALA A 36 6.52 7.46 12.20
CA ALA A 36 6.50 6.12 12.83
C ALA A 36 5.12 5.47 12.77
N LYS A 37 4.06 6.27 12.90
CA LYS A 37 2.68 5.80 12.76
C LYS A 37 2.16 6.19 11.39
N HIS A 38 2.25 5.30 10.43
CA HIS A 38 1.79 5.53 9.08
C HIS A 38 0.84 4.42 8.61
N VAL A 39 0.19 4.70 7.49
CA VAL A 39 -0.68 3.75 6.78
C VAL A 39 0.01 3.39 5.49
N VAL A 40 0.01 2.11 5.14
CA VAL A 40 0.41 1.64 3.82
C VAL A 40 -0.83 1.11 3.12
N SER A 41 -1.09 1.58 1.92
CA SER A 41 -2.27 1.18 1.15
C SER A 41 -1.89 1.02 -0.31
N ALA A 42 -2.42 -0.02 -0.95
CA ALA A 42 -2.17 -0.30 -2.35
C ALA A 42 -3.42 -0.87 -3.00
N ARG A 43 -3.59 -0.57 -4.30
CA ARG A 43 -4.60 -1.27 -5.09
C ARG A 43 -4.07 -2.64 -5.46
N VAL A 44 -4.85 -3.68 -5.16
CA VAL A 44 -4.55 -5.05 -5.59
C VAL A 44 -5.66 -5.51 -6.53
N GLU A 45 -5.25 -6.00 -7.69
CA GLU A 45 -6.17 -6.51 -8.69
C GLU A 45 -5.95 -8.00 -8.86
N LEU A 46 -7.00 -8.79 -8.62
CA LEU A 46 -6.97 -10.23 -8.87
C LEU A 46 -7.12 -10.45 -10.38
N VAL A 47 -6.04 -10.79 -11.03
CA VAL A 47 -6.01 -10.99 -12.50
C VAL A 47 -6.55 -12.35 -12.88
N SER A 48 -6.15 -13.40 -12.13
CA SER A 48 -6.60 -14.78 -12.40
C SER A 48 -6.37 -15.64 -11.18
N GLY A 49 -6.99 -16.81 -11.16
CA GLY A 49 -6.83 -17.79 -10.10
C GLY A 49 -7.59 -17.44 -8.82
N THR A 50 -7.25 -18.16 -7.76
CA THR A 50 -7.83 -17.95 -6.43
C THR A 50 -6.73 -17.91 -5.38
N GLY A 51 -6.94 -17.10 -4.35
CA GLY A 51 -5.99 -16.98 -3.26
C GLY A 51 -6.18 -15.67 -2.51
N THR A 52 -5.26 -15.38 -1.60
CA THR A 52 -5.32 -14.18 -0.78
C THR A 52 -4.03 -13.37 -0.90
N ILE A 53 -4.12 -12.08 -0.56
CA ILE A 53 -2.98 -11.19 -0.50
C ILE A 53 -3.06 -10.33 0.76
N ARG A 54 -1.92 -10.13 1.41
CA ARG A 54 -1.78 -9.25 2.57
C ARG A 54 -0.38 -8.66 2.60
N PHE A 55 -0.21 -7.56 3.34
CA PHE A 55 1.14 -7.08 3.62
C PHE A 55 1.84 -8.01 4.60
N GLY A 56 3.16 -8.13 4.48
CA GLY A 56 3.94 -9.11 5.24
C GLY A 56 3.90 -8.93 6.75
N TRP A 57 3.74 -7.69 7.24
CA TRP A 57 3.69 -7.37 8.68
C TRP A 57 2.28 -7.39 9.25
N ASP A 58 1.25 -7.58 8.42
CA ASP A 58 -0.15 -7.46 8.84
C ASP A 58 -0.91 -8.74 8.49
N SER A 59 -1.39 -9.46 9.51
CA SER A 59 -2.17 -10.66 9.35
C SER A 59 -3.69 -10.42 9.44
N TYR A 60 -4.12 -9.18 9.69
CA TYR A 60 -5.52 -8.87 9.93
C TYR A 60 -6.25 -8.38 8.67
N HIS A 61 -5.56 -7.68 7.78
CA HIS A 61 -6.17 -7.12 6.58
C HIS A 61 -5.76 -7.96 5.38
N VAL A 62 -6.66 -8.86 4.98
CA VAL A 62 -6.41 -9.84 3.91
C VAL A 62 -7.51 -9.67 2.87
N LEU A 63 -7.13 -9.64 1.60
CA LEU A 63 -8.09 -9.61 0.49
C LEU A 63 -8.00 -10.88 -0.33
N ASP A 64 -9.16 -11.33 -0.83
CA ASP A 64 -9.28 -12.47 -1.76
C ASP A 64 -9.90 -12.03 -3.10
N LYS A 65 -10.02 -10.74 -3.31
CA LYS A 65 -10.61 -10.12 -4.50
C LYS A 65 -9.96 -8.77 -4.75
N THR A 66 -10.20 -8.20 -5.92
CA THR A 66 -9.75 -6.85 -6.27
C THR A 66 -10.26 -5.83 -5.26
N GLY A 67 -9.39 -4.95 -4.82
CA GLY A 67 -9.75 -3.91 -3.89
C GLY A 67 -8.52 -3.13 -3.43
N ARG A 68 -8.68 -2.37 -2.35
CA ARG A 68 -7.58 -1.63 -1.75
C ARG A 68 -7.14 -2.32 -0.47
N LEU A 69 -5.90 -2.78 -0.48
CA LEU A 69 -5.27 -3.41 0.67
C LEU A 69 -4.63 -2.31 1.53
N THR A 70 -5.07 -2.19 2.77
CA THR A 70 -4.62 -1.13 3.67
C THR A 70 -4.16 -1.75 4.99
N ALA A 71 -3.02 -1.29 5.49
CA ALA A 71 -2.48 -1.75 6.77
C ALA A 71 -2.03 -0.55 7.60
N TYR A 72 -2.13 -0.69 8.92
CA TYR A 72 -1.78 0.34 9.90
C TYR A 72 -0.64 -0.17 10.76
N PRO A 73 0.61 -0.14 10.28
CA PRO A 73 1.72 -0.61 11.09
C PRO A 73 1.88 0.25 12.35
N GLY A 74 2.06 -0.40 13.48
CA GLY A 74 2.26 0.28 14.74
C GLY A 74 3.66 0.88 14.89
N GLN A 75 4.55 0.57 13.96
CA GLN A 75 5.93 1.03 13.95
C GLN A 75 6.38 1.24 12.51
N ASN A 76 7.49 1.92 12.33
CA ASN A 76 8.04 2.15 10.99
C ASN A 76 8.51 0.84 10.36
N ILE A 77 7.99 0.52 9.17
CA ILE A 77 8.31 -0.70 8.43
C ILE A 77 9.47 -0.49 7.45
N PHE A 78 10.09 0.69 7.48
CA PHE A 78 11.22 1.01 6.62
C PHE A 78 12.23 -0.16 6.53
N PRO A 79 12.82 -0.40 5.35
CA PRO A 79 12.58 0.35 4.11
C PRO A 79 11.60 -0.30 3.13
N ARG A 80 11.24 -1.57 3.24
CA ARG A 80 10.60 -2.32 2.15
C ARG A 80 9.12 -2.58 2.37
N ILE A 81 8.37 -2.53 1.28
CA ILE A 81 6.98 -2.96 1.23
C ILE A 81 6.97 -4.40 0.71
N THR A 82 6.40 -5.29 1.50
CA THR A 82 6.35 -6.73 1.24
C THR A 82 4.91 -7.20 1.25
N VAL A 83 4.54 -8.09 0.32
CA VAL A 83 3.25 -8.78 0.35
C VAL A 83 3.46 -10.28 0.47
N ILE A 84 2.49 -10.96 1.10
CA ILE A 84 2.42 -12.42 1.18
C ILE A 84 1.13 -12.86 0.53
N THR A 85 1.24 -13.83 -0.37
CA THR A 85 0.11 -14.36 -1.13
C THR A 85 -0.05 -15.85 -0.89
N THR A 86 -1.28 -16.34 -1.09
CA THR A 86 -1.61 -17.77 -1.01
C THR A 86 -2.32 -18.20 -2.28
N GLY A 87 -2.38 -19.51 -2.52
CA GLY A 87 -3.10 -20.08 -3.66
C GLY A 87 -2.36 -19.89 -4.97
N ASP A 88 -3.09 -20.01 -6.08
CA ASP A 88 -2.55 -19.87 -7.43
C ASP A 88 -2.90 -18.53 -8.08
N ALA A 89 -3.37 -17.59 -7.28
CA ALA A 89 -3.80 -16.29 -7.76
C ALA A 89 -2.65 -15.48 -8.37
N VAL A 90 -2.97 -14.74 -9.41
CA VAL A 90 -2.08 -13.73 -9.98
C VAL A 90 -2.62 -12.36 -9.60
N TRP A 91 -1.79 -11.57 -8.97
CA TRP A 91 -2.15 -10.25 -8.46
C TRP A 91 -1.35 -9.17 -9.16
N LYS A 92 -1.99 -8.06 -9.46
CA LYS A 92 -1.33 -6.85 -9.92
C LYS A 92 -1.45 -5.81 -8.80
N VAL A 93 -0.32 -5.34 -8.31
CA VAL A 93 -0.25 -4.37 -7.21
C VAL A 93 0.21 -3.03 -7.76
N SER A 94 -0.51 -1.98 -7.43
CA SER A 94 -0.27 -0.64 -7.97
C SER A 94 -0.80 0.43 -7.02
N HIS A 95 -0.60 1.70 -7.36
CA HIS A 95 -1.17 2.85 -6.64
C HIS A 95 -0.89 2.78 -5.14
N VAL A 96 0.39 2.68 -4.80
CA VAL A 96 0.84 2.57 -3.41
C VAL A 96 0.90 3.95 -2.77
N ILE A 97 0.33 4.07 -1.59
CA ILE A 97 0.46 5.28 -0.77
C ILE A 97 0.94 4.90 0.62
N VAL A 98 1.87 5.69 1.13
CA VAL A 98 2.31 5.64 2.52
C VAL A 98 2.12 7.04 3.08
N ALA A 99 1.28 7.19 4.08
CA ALA A 99 0.95 8.49 4.65
C ALA A 99 0.82 8.37 6.16
N SER A 100 0.89 9.49 6.88
CA SER A 100 0.58 9.48 8.31
C SER A 100 -0.87 9.02 8.50
N GLN A 101 -1.16 8.40 9.64
CA GLN A 101 -2.53 7.94 9.92
C GLN A 101 -3.53 9.09 9.88
N ALA A 102 -3.16 10.26 10.42
CA ALA A 102 -4.02 11.43 10.40
C ALA A 102 -4.29 11.93 8.98
N GLU A 103 -3.26 12.00 8.13
CA GLU A 103 -3.40 12.46 6.75
C GLU A 103 -4.16 11.45 5.89
N TYR A 104 -3.93 10.16 6.09
CA TYR A 104 -4.68 9.13 5.38
C TYR A 104 -6.17 9.20 5.74
N SER A 105 -6.49 9.43 7.01
CA SER A 105 -7.87 9.62 7.44
C SER A 105 -8.52 10.81 6.74
N GLN A 106 -7.81 11.93 6.55
CA GLN A 106 -8.30 13.07 5.78
C GLN A 106 -8.49 12.70 4.31
N LEU A 107 -7.54 11.96 3.73
CA LEU A 107 -7.62 11.54 2.34
C LEU A 107 -8.89 10.73 2.08
N THR A 108 -9.20 9.78 2.93
CA THR A 108 -10.35 8.89 2.75
C THR A 108 -11.67 9.54 3.16
N SER A 109 -11.72 10.30 4.25
CA SER A 109 -12.96 10.84 4.79
C SER A 109 -13.32 12.21 4.20
N LYS A 110 -12.36 13.12 4.05
CA LYS A 110 -12.61 14.46 3.54
C LYS A 110 -12.61 14.50 2.01
N TYR A 111 -11.64 13.84 1.39
CA TYR A 111 -11.46 13.87 -0.07
C TYR A 111 -12.02 12.62 -0.75
N ARG A 112 -12.35 11.58 0.01
CA ARG A 112 -12.89 10.30 -0.48
C ARG A 112 -12.00 9.64 -1.51
N LEU A 113 -10.68 9.77 -1.31
CA LEU A 113 -9.66 9.18 -2.17
C LEU A 113 -8.93 8.07 -1.43
N GLY A 114 -8.42 7.10 -2.16
CA GLY A 114 -7.51 6.09 -1.61
C GLY A 114 -6.09 6.27 -2.11
N TYR A 115 -5.88 7.21 -3.04
CA TYR A 115 -4.62 7.42 -3.70
C TYR A 115 -4.61 8.77 -4.40
N PHE A 116 -3.41 9.29 -4.70
CA PHE A 116 -3.22 10.45 -5.58
C PHE A 116 -1.88 10.28 -6.31
N ASP A 117 -1.80 10.82 -7.53
CA ASP A 117 -0.57 10.77 -8.31
C ASP A 117 0.47 11.75 -7.74
N GLY A 118 1.73 11.33 -7.78
CA GLY A 118 2.83 12.15 -7.28
C GLY A 118 3.15 11.89 -5.81
N SER A 119 4.00 12.72 -5.25
CA SER A 119 4.47 12.55 -3.87
C SER A 119 3.68 13.39 -2.86
N THR A 120 2.94 14.38 -3.30
CA THR A 120 2.13 15.24 -2.41
C THR A 120 0.84 15.65 -3.09
N MET A 121 -0.17 15.99 -2.26
CA MET A 121 -1.36 16.68 -2.72
C MET A 121 -1.76 17.75 -1.70
N PRO A 122 -2.38 18.86 -2.15
CA PRO A 122 -2.91 19.88 -1.23
C PRO A 122 -4.04 19.30 -0.37
N LYS A 123 -4.12 19.76 0.88
CA LYS A 123 -5.15 19.27 1.81
C LYS A 123 -5.96 20.39 2.48
N ASP A 124 -6.06 21.49 1.86
CA ASP A 124 -6.84 22.62 2.41
C ASP A 124 -8.33 22.49 2.14
#